data_9f6dfd8c7f7a21f5d703955d7cd0deea
#
_entry.id   9f6dfd8c7f7a21f5d703955d7cd0deea
#
_cell.length_a   1.000
_cell.length_b   1.000
_cell.length_c   1.000
_cell.angle_alpha   90.00
_cell.angle_beta   90.00
_cell.angle_gamma   90.00
#
_symmetry.space_group_name_H-M   'P 1'
#
loop_
_entity.id
_entity.type
_entity.pdbx_description
1 polymer ?
#
loop_
_entity_poly.entity_id
_entity_poly.type
_entity_poly.pdbx_seq_one_letter_code
_entity_poly.pdbx_strand_id
1 'polypeptide(L)'
;RENLPHTYKNFDLQNLNQFQHMRKNNTNLKGLNVTIPYKESIIPFLDQIDEKATLIGAVNTIKICDDGSLKGFNTDHVGFTESIKPYLMTHHTHALILGTGGASKAIAFALKKLNISYCFVSRNPSNSDMLLYSELNEKLLTKYSIIINCTPLGTYPNIQNYPDIPFENIN
;
A
#
# COMPACT_ATOMS: atom_id res chain seq x y z
N ARG A 1 1.60 -20.15 -13.69
CA ARG A 1 2.27 -20.64 -12.46
C ARG A 1 3.46 -21.46 -12.91
N GLU A 2 4.65 -21.18 -12.39
CA GLU A 2 5.93 -21.66 -12.92
C GLU A 2 6.35 -23.04 -12.38
N ASN A 3 5.45 -23.86 -11.80
CA ASN A 3 5.73 -25.18 -11.23
C ASN A 3 7.03 -25.26 -10.39
N LEU A 4 7.32 -24.21 -9.62
CA LEU A 4 8.51 -24.18 -8.76
C LEU A 4 8.29 -25.11 -7.55
N PRO A 5 9.36 -25.78 -7.05
CA PRO A 5 9.29 -26.67 -5.90
C PRO A 5 9.21 -25.90 -4.57
N HIS A 6 8.44 -24.82 -4.56
CA HIS A 6 8.29 -23.93 -3.41
C HIS A 6 6.90 -24.05 -2.81
N THR A 7 6.80 -23.83 -1.50
CA THR A 7 5.54 -23.78 -0.76
C THR A 7 5.28 -22.35 -0.30
N TYR A 8 4.00 -21.98 -0.24
CA TYR A 8 3.55 -20.71 0.34
C TYR A 8 2.65 -21.02 1.55
N LYS A 9 2.93 -20.38 2.68
CA LYS A 9 2.19 -20.56 3.94
C LYS A 9 1.76 -19.22 4.49
N ASN A 10 0.49 -19.11 4.89
CA ASN A 10 -0.02 -17.94 5.58
C ASN A 10 0.32 -17.99 7.07
N PHE A 11 0.68 -16.86 7.63
CA PHE A 11 0.91 -16.63 9.05
C PHE A 11 0.00 -15.50 9.52
N ASP A 12 -1.04 -15.83 10.26
CA ASP A 12 -1.96 -14.85 10.86
C ASP A 12 -1.42 -14.45 12.24
N LEU A 13 -0.60 -13.39 12.27
CA LEU A 13 -0.03 -12.87 13.50
C LEU A 13 -1.01 -11.87 14.13
N GLN A 14 -1.39 -12.10 15.37
CA GLN A 14 -2.26 -11.20 16.12
C GLN A 14 -1.50 -9.92 16.57
N ASN A 15 -0.18 -10.01 16.71
CA ASN A 15 0.72 -8.88 16.96
C ASN A 15 2.15 -9.21 16.51
N LEU A 16 2.99 -8.18 16.31
CA LEU A 16 4.36 -8.35 15.83
C LEU A 16 5.33 -8.95 16.86
N ASN A 17 4.98 -9.03 18.14
CA ASN A 17 5.81 -9.74 19.13
C ASN A 17 5.93 -11.22 18.78
N GLN A 18 4.95 -11.79 18.06
CA GLN A 18 4.97 -13.17 17.58
C GLN A 18 5.92 -13.39 16.40
N PHE A 19 6.38 -12.33 15.73
CA PHE A 19 7.17 -12.40 14.50
C PHE A 19 8.48 -13.18 14.69
N GLN A 20 9.23 -12.89 15.74
CA GLN A 20 10.48 -13.58 16.02
C GLN A 20 10.28 -15.07 16.37
N HIS A 21 9.23 -15.39 17.12
CA HIS A 21 8.87 -16.77 17.43
C HIS A 21 8.44 -17.53 16.16
N MET A 22 7.63 -16.91 15.32
CA MET A 22 7.22 -17.48 14.05
C MET A 22 8.43 -17.81 13.17
N ARG A 23 9.41 -16.90 13.05
CA ARG A 23 10.66 -17.12 12.30
C ARG A 23 11.46 -18.32 12.83
N LYS A 24 11.69 -18.37 14.16
CA LYS A 24 12.46 -19.44 14.80
C LYS A 24 11.85 -20.82 14.53
N ASN A 25 10.53 -20.91 14.45
CA ASN A 25 9.82 -22.17 14.20
C ASN A 25 9.69 -22.52 12.71
N ASN A 26 10.14 -21.66 11.80
CA ASN A 26 10.05 -21.86 10.35
C ASN A 26 11.39 -21.51 9.69
N THR A 27 12.43 -22.30 9.95
CA THR A 27 13.82 -22.05 9.52
C THR A 27 14.05 -22.14 8.02
N ASN A 28 13.11 -22.78 7.28
CA ASN A 28 13.21 -22.94 5.82
C ASN A 28 12.63 -21.74 5.04
N LEU A 29 12.15 -20.69 5.72
CA LEU A 29 11.65 -19.50 5.06
C LEU A 29 12.75 -18.82 4.25
N LYS A 30 12.43 -18.43 3.01
CA LYS A 30 13.30 -17.64 2.11
C LYS A 30 12.88 -16.19 1.99
N GLY A 31 11.65 -15.89 2.34
CA GLY A 31 11.09 -14.55 2.34
C GLY A 31 9.67 -14.54 2.85
N LEU A 32 9.12 -13.35 3.02
CA LEU A 32 7.79 -13.11 3.55
C LEU A 32 7.12 -11.96 2.79
N ASN A 33 5.84 -12.10 2.53
CA ASN A 33 5.00 -10.95 2.21
C ASN A 33 4.43 -10.38 3.51
N VAL A 34 4.39 -9.06 3.60
CA VAL A 34 3.80 -8.31 4.72
C VAL A 34 2.57 -7.57 4.21
N THR A 35 1.45 -7.75 4.89
CA THR A 35 0.20 -7.10 4.56
C THR A 35 -0.36 -6.31 5.74
N ILE A 36 -1.56 -5.78 5.59
CA ILE A 36 -2.29 -5.07 6.64
C ILE A 36 -2.38 -5.94 7.91
N PRO A 37 -2.13 -5.38 9.11
CA PRO A 37 -1.83 -3.97 9.39
C PRO A 37 -0.31 -3.66 9.54
N TYR A 38 0.58 -4.54 9.11
CA TYR A 38 1.97 -4.59 9.56
C TYR A 38 3.00 -3.92 8.63
N LYS A 39 2.61 -3.39 7.46
CA LYS A 39 3.57 -2.85 6.47
C LYS A 39 4.48 -1.74 6.99
N GLU A 40 4.03 -0.96 7.97
CA GLU A 40 4.81 0.11 8.60
C GLU A 40 5.49 -0.38 9.87
N SER A 41 4.75 -1.04 10.74
CA SER A 41 5.23 -1.47 12.06
C SER A 41 6.25 -2.62 12.02
N ILE A 42 6.41 -3.30 10.88
CA ILE A 42 7.44 -4.34 10.70
C ILE A 42 8.86 -3.76 10.55
N ILE A 43 8.97 -2.49 10.15
CA ILE A 43 10.24 -1.83 9.85
C ILE A 43 11.29 -1.99 10.97
N PRO A 44 10.96 -1.76 12.27
CA PRO A 44 11.93 -1.93 13.36
C PRO A 44 12.44 -3.37 13.57
N PHE A 45 11.83 -4.36 12.93
CA PHE A 45 12.21 -5.77 13.03
C PHE A 45 13.17 -6.21 11.92
N LEU A 46 13.56 -5.30 11.03
CA LEU A 46 14.38 -5.57 9.86
C LEU A 46 15.81 -5.08 10.07
N ASP A 47 16.80 -5.83 9.56
CA ASP A 47 18.20 -5.47 9.63
C ASP A 47 18.58 -4.42 8.57
N GLN A 48 17.94 -4.50 7.40
CA GLN A 48 18.15 -3.59 6.29
C GLN A 48 16.82 -3.26 5.58
N ILE A 49 16.77 -2.09 4.98
CA ILE A 49 15.62 -1.65 4.18
C ILE A 49 16.13 -1.08 2.86
N ASP A 50 15.49 -1.46 1.76
CA ASP A 50 15.73 -0.87 0.45
C ASP A 50 15.45 0.64 0.46
N GLU A 51 16.23 1.41 -0.29
CA GLU A 51 16.12 2.87 -0.35
C GLU A 51 14.68 3.34 -0.68
N LYS A 52 14.03 2.70 -1.65
CA LYS A 52 12.67 3.06 -2.03
C LYS A 52 11.66 2.71 -0.93
N ALA A 53 11.83 1.56 -0.27
CA ALA A 53 10.98 1.18 0.87
C ALA A 53 11.16 2.15 2.05
N THR A 54 12.38 2.66 2.25
CA THR A 54 12.68 3.71 3.24
C THR A 54 11.96 5.01 2.90
N LEU A 55 12.04 5.48 1.65
CA LEU A 55 11.35 6.68 1.18
C LEU A 55 9.81 6.55 1.25
N ILE A 56 9.29 5.35 1.03
CA ILE A 56 7.85 5.05 1.14
C ILE A 56 7.41 5.00 2.62
N GLY A 57 8.29 4.54 3.51
CA GLY A 57 7.97 4.30 4.92
C GLY A 57 7.08 3.07 5.15
N ALA A 58 7.12 2.10 4.24
CA ALA A 58 6.36 0.85 4.35
C ALA A 58 7.06 -0.29 3.61
N VAL A 59 7.00 -1.49 4.19
CA VAL A 59 7.55 -2.75 3.64
C VAL A 59 6.41 -3.74 3.39
N ASN A 60 6.36 -4.31 2.19
CA ASN A 60 5.41 -5.38 1.87
C ASN A 60 6.09 -6.72 1.55
N THR A 61 7.42 -6.72 1.42
CA THR A 61 8.21 -7.91 1.08
C THR A 61 9.48 -7.94 1.90
N ILE A 62 9.79 -9.07 2.52
CA ILE A 62 11.03 -9.31 3.27
C ILE A 62 11.78 -10.45 2.60
N LYS A 63 13.02 -10.21 2.25
CA LYS A 63 13.97 -11.26 1.87
C LYS A 63 14.73 -11.72 3.12
N ILE A 64 14.86 -13.02 3.31
CA ILE A 64 15.76 -13.60 4.29
C ILE A 64 17.07 -13.93 3.55
N CYS A 65 18.14 -13.25 3.93
CA CYS A 65 19.46 -13.41 3.33
C CYS A 65 20.14 -14.71 3.84
N ASP A 66 21.22 -15.14 3.19
CA ASP A 66 21.92 -16.38 3.53
C ASP A 66 22.56 -16.36 4.93
N ASP A 67 22.91 -15.17 5.42
CA ASP A 67 23.38 -14.93 6.79
C ASP A 67 22.24 -14.84 7.84
N GLY A 68 21.00 -15.02 7.39
CA GLY A 68 19.80 -14.94 8.22
C GLY A 68 19.26 -13.52 8.45
N SER A 69 19.96 -12.48 7.94
CA SER A 69 19.50 -11.09 8.05
C SER A 69 18.23 -10.84 7.22
N LEU A 70 17.43 -9.87 7.64
CA LEU A 70 16.17 -9.49 7.03
C LEU A 70 16.33 -8.20 6.24
N LYS A 71 16.05 -8.25 4.94
CA LYS A 71 16.02 -7.07 4.10
C LYS A 71 14.60 -6.79 3.60
N GLY A 72 14.08 -5.59 3.92
CA GLY A 72 12.74 -5.13 3.55
C GLY A 72 12.70 -4.41 2.22
N PHE A 73 11.63 -4.65 1.47
CA PHE A 73 11.35 -4.02 0.17
C PHE A 73 9.89 -3.57 0.11
N ASN A 74 9.61 -2.67 -0.82
CA ASN A 74 8.23 -2.36 -1.20
C ASN A 74 8.05 -2.59 -2.71
N THR A 75 7.24 -3.55 -3.08
CA THR A 75 6.92 -3.89 -4.48
C THR A 75 5.57 -3.31 -4.93
N ASP A 76 4.74 -2.80 -4.00
CA ASP A 76 3.42 -2.24 -4.31
C ASP A 76 3.54 -1.06 -5.28
N HIS A 77 4.54 -0.17 -5.07
CA HIS A 77 4.74 0.98 -5.94
C HIS A 77 5.08 0.59 -7.38
N VAL A 78 5.82 -0.50 -7.58
CA VAL A 78 6.16 -1.00 -8.92
C VAL A 78 4.91 -1.60 -9.57
N GLY A 79 4.23 -2.49 -8.87
CA GLY A 79 3.00 -3.14 -9.36
C GLY A 79 1.95 -2.10 -9.77
N PHE A 80 1.70 -1.11 -8.92
CA PHE A 80 0.76 -0.03 -9.23
C PHE A 80 1.21 0.79 -10.45
N THR A 81 2.49 1.21 -10.48
CA THR A 81 3.01 2.00 -11.61
C THR A 81 2.81 1.28 -12.94
N GLU A 82 3.18 0.00 -13.01
CA GLU A 82 3.07 -0.76 -14.26
C GLU A 82 1.60 -1.04 -14.63
N SER A 83 0.72 -1.22 -13.65
CA SER A 83 -0.71 -1.46 -13.90
C SER A 83 -1.46 -0.22 -14.39
N ILE A 84 -1.11 0.99 -13.91
CA ILE A 84 -1.83 2.21 -14.28
C ILE A 84 -1.32 2.85 -15.57
N LYS A 85 -0.02 2.71 -15.88
CA LYS A 85 0.60 3.33 -17.07
C LYS A 85 -0.19 3.20 -18.37
N PRO A 86 -0.74 2.03 -18.74
CA PRO A 86 -1.49 1.87 -19.99
C PRO A 86 -2.77 2.71 -20.08
N TYR A 87 -3.29 3.17 -18.94
CA TYR A 87 -4.55 3.92 -18.84
C TYR A 87 -4.34 5.42 -18.65
N LEU A 88 -3.08 5.85 -18.45
CA LEU A 88 -2.79 7.26 -18.23
C LEU A 88 -2.86 8.03 -19.56
N MET A 89 -3.57 9.17 -19.48
CA MET A 89 -3.70 10.16 -20.56
C MET A 89 -3.15 11.50 -20.07
N THR A 90 -2.96 12.45 -20.98
CA THR A 90 -2.37 13.77 -20.70
C THR A 90 -3.14 14.59 -19.67
N HIS A 91 -4.45 14.37 -19.53
CA HIS A 91 -5.30 15.06 -18.54
C HIS A 91 -5.25 14.42 -17.15
N HIS A 92 -4.68 13.22 -16.99
CA HIS A 92 -4.56 12.54 -15.70
C HIS A 92 -3.40 13.14 -14.88
N THR A 93 -3.59 14.37 -14.39
CA THR A 93 -2.57 15.15 -13.67
C THR A 93 -2.76 15.20 -12.16
N HIS A 94 -3.95 14.82 -11.67
CA HIS A 94 -4.30 14.88 -10.25
C HIS A 94 -5.03 13.61 -9.80
N ALA A 95 -4.69 13.11 -8.62
CA ALA A 95 -5.26 11.90 -8.03
C ALA A 95 -5.74 12.11 -6.58
N LEU A 96 -6.87 11.50 -6.21
CA LEU A 96 -7.26 11.31 -4.82
C LEU A 96 -6.83 9.91 -4.36
N ILE A 97 -6.18 9.84 -3.20
CA ILE A 97 -5.82 8.59 -2.53
C ILE A 97 -6.72 8.44 -1.29
N LEU A 98 -7.63 7.48 -1.33
CA LEU A 98 -8.54 7.21 -0.21
C LEU A 98 -7.85 6.31 0.80
N GLY A 99 -7.58 6.84 2.00
CA GLY A 99 -6.86 6.16 3.08
C GLY A 99 -5.39 6.59 3.21
N THR A 100 -4.79 6.31 4.39
CA THR A 100 -3.46 6.80 4.80
C THR A 100 -2.50 5.71 5.29
N GLY A 101 -2.79 4.43 5.06
CA GLY A 101 -1.96 3.29 5.49
C GLY A 101 -0.79 3.00 4.54
N GLY A 102 -0.03 1.93 4.82
CA GLY A 102 1.17 1.57 4.07
C GLY A 102 0.96 1.38 2.56
N ALA A 103 -0.23 0.95 2.11
CA ALA A 103 -0.55 0.87 0.68
C ALA A 103 -0.61 2.27 0.06
N SER A 104 -1.30 3.21 0.70
CA SER A 104 -1.45 4.58 0.19
C SER A 104 -0.12 5.32 0.08
N LYS A 105 0.84 5.05 0.97
CA LYS A 105 2.20 5.59 0.90
C LYS A 105 2.95 5.13 -0.35
N ALA A 106 2.82 3.84 -0.69
CA ALA A 106 3.42 3.29 -1.91
C ALA A 106 2.79 3.89 -3.18
N ILE A 107 1.47 4.10 -3.18
CA ILE A 107 0.75 4.76 -4.27
C ILE A 107 1.18 6.22 -4.42
N ALA A 108 1.27 6.98 -3.32
CA ALA A 108 1.76 8.35 -3.33
C ALA A 108 3.18 8.48 -3.91
N PHE A 109 4.07 7.56 -3.54
CA PHE A 109 5.41 7.48 -4.11
C PHE A 109 5.38 7.20 -5.62
N ALA A 110 4.52 6.29 -6.07
CA ALA A 110 4.37 5.97 -7.50
C ALA A 110 3.82 7.17 -8.30
N LEU A 111 2.77 7.83 -7.80
CA LEU A 111 2.19 9.02 -8.44
C LEU A 111 3.19 10.16 -8.55
N LYS A 112 3.99 10.41 -7.50
CA LYS A 112 5.08 11.39 -7.54
C LYS A 112 6.08 11.09 -8.65
N LYS A 113 6.45 9.83 -8.84
CA LYS A 113 7.35 9.41 -9.95
C LYS A 113 6.73 9.54 -11.33
N LEU A 114 5.41 9.47 -11.42
CA LEU A 114 4.63 9.69 -12.65
C LEU A 114 4.32 11.17 -12.91
N ASN A 115 4.81 12.09 -12.06
CA ASN A 115 4.50 13.52 -12.08
C ASN A 115 2.99 13.81 -11.96
N ILE A 116 2.25 12.98 -11.22
CA ILE A 116 0.84 13.17 -10.92
C ILE A 116 0.73 13.74 -9.51
N SER A 117 0.12 14.91 -9.38
CA SER A 117 -0.19 15.53 -8.09
C SER A 117 -1.25 14.70 -7.36
N TYR A 118 -1.18 14.61 -6.05
CA TYR A 118 -2.16 13.84 -5.29
C TYR A 118 -2.57 14.54 -4.00
N CYS A 119 -3.74 14.15 -3.49
CA CYS A 119 -4.22 14.52 -2.16
C CYS A 119 -4.77 13.27 -1.46
N PHE A 120 -4.47 13.14 -0.17
CA PHE A 120 -5.06 12.08 0.64
C PHE A 120 -6.46 12.46 1.10
N VAL A 121 -7.35 11.47 1.15
CA VAL A 121 -8.67 11.60 1.76
C VAL A 121 -8.73 10.66 2.97
N SER A 122 -9.06 11.21 4.13
CA SER A 122 -9.08 10.48 5.40
C SER A 122 -10.31 10.81 6.22
N ARG A 123 -10.75 9.86 7.05
CA ARG A 123 -11.78 10.11 8.08
C ARG A 123 -11.24 10.97 9.22
N ASN A 124 -9.93 10.88 9.46
CA ASN A 124 -9.22 11.61 10.48
C ASN A 124 -7.93 12.20 9.87
N PRO A 125 -7.99 13.35 9.19
CA PRO A 125 -6.82 14.01 8.62
C PRO A 125 -5.80 14.31 9.72
N SER A 126 -4.53 14.02 9.47
CA SER A 126 -3.43 14.29 10.40
C SER A 126 -2.80 15.67 10.20
N ASN A 127 -3.11 16.32 9.09
CA ASN A 127 -2.65 17.69 8.74
C ASN A 127 -3.64 18.34 7.75
N SER A 128 -3.41 19.64 7.49
CA SER A 128 -4.24 20.47 6.59
C SER A 128 -4.15 20.11 5.10
N ASP A 129 -3.18 19.27 4.70
CA ASP A 129 -2.98 18.89 3.30
C ASP A 129 -3.81 17.66 2.92
N MET A 130 -4.59 17.13 3.86
CA MET A 130 -5.51 16.02 3.66
C MET A 130 -6.95 16.52 3.65
N LEU A 131 -7.79 15.88 2.84
CA LEU A 131 -9.22 16.15 2.78
C LEU A 131 -10.01 15.18 3.67
N LEU A 132 -11.12 15.68 4.22
CA LEU A 132 -12.18 14.84 4.74
C LEU A 132 -13.05 14.31 3.60
N TYR A 133 -13.70 13.17 3.79
CA TYR A 133 -14.69 12.66 2.83
C TYR A 133 -15.85 13.64 2.62
N SER A 134 -16.27 14.36 3.67
CA SER A 134 -17.33 15.38 3.61
C SER A 134 -16.96 16.65 2.81
N GLU A 135 -15.70 16.84 2.49
CA GLU A 135 -15.23 17.98 1.67
C GLU A 135 -15.28 17.64 0.17
N LEU A 136 -15.42 16.35 -0.17
CA LEU A 136 -15.50 15.93 -1.57
C LEU A 136 -16.80 16.44 -2.21
N ASN A 137 -16.64 17.12 -3.34
CA ASN A 137 -17.72 17.68 -4.13
C ASN A 137 -17.38 17.61 -5.62
N GLU A 138 -18.34 17.92 -6.47
CA GLU A 138 -18.21 17.88 -7.93
C GLU A 138 -16.95 18.60 -8.44
N LYS A 139 -16.68 19.81 -7.93
CA LYS A 139 -15.51 20.60 -8.32
C LYS A 139 -14.20 19.88 -8.03
N LEU A 140 -14.07 19.25 -6.87
CA LEU A 140 -12.90 18.46 -6.52
C LEU A 140 -12.80 17.20 -7.37
N LEU A 141 -13.88 16.47 -7.59
CA LEU A 141 -13.90 15.27 -8.41
C LEU A 141 -13.58 15.56 -9.88
N THR A 142 -13.99 16.71 -10.40
CA THR A 142 -13.59 17.17 -11.74
C THR A 142 -12.08 17.46 -11.80
N LYS A 143 -11.49 18.06 -10.76
CA LYS A 143 -10.05 18.34 -10.70
C LYS A 143 -9.21 17.08 -10.56
N TYR A 144 -9.65 16.13 -9.73
CA TYR A 144 -8.93 14.91 -9.43
C TYR A 144 -9.48 13.76 -10.29
N SER A 145 -8.98 13.66 -11.52
CA SER A 145 -9.45 12.69 -12.53
C SER A 145 -9.07 11.23 -12.25
N ILE A 146 -8.30 10.98 -11.19
CA ILE A 146 -7.91 9.64 -10.76
C ILE A 146 -8.34 9.48 -9.29
N ILE A 147 -9.06 8.41 -8.98
CA ILE A 147 -9.44 8.05 -7.61
C ILE A 147 -8.89 6.66 -7.31
N ILE A 148 -8.11 6.53 -6.23
CA ILE A 148 -7.47 5.29 -5.84
C ILE A 148 -7.92 4.88 -4.45
N ASN A 149 -8.66 3.77 -4.36
CA ASN A 149 -9.06 3.20 -3.07
C ASN A 149 -7.90 2.40 -2.45
N CYS A 150 -7.30 2.96 -1.40
CA CYS A 150 -6.30 2.30 -0.55
C CYS A 150 -6.85 1.91 0.83
N THR A 151 -8.17 1.96 1.00
CA THR A 151 -8.85 1.51 2.23
C THR A 151 -9.14 0.01 2.16
N PRO A 152 -9.45 -0.65 3.28
CA PRO A 152 -9.94 -2.03 3.26
C PRO A 152 -11.40 -2.16 2.80
N LEU A 153 -12.12 -1.06 2.54
CA LEU A 153 -13.51 -1.09 2.11
C LEU A 153 -13.63 -1.74 0.73
N GLY A 154 -14.60 -2.64 0.57
CA GLY A 154 -14.78 -3.43 -0.65
C GLY A 154 -13.97 -4.73 -0.69
N THR A 155 -13.23 -5.07 0.38
CA THR A 155 -12.51 -6.34 0.48
C THR A 155 -13.35 -7.40 1.22
N TYR A 156 -13.08 -8.68 0.90
CA TYR A 156 -13.71 -9.81 1.59
C TYR A 156 -13.45 -9.76 3.11
N PRO A 157 -14.42 -10.08 3.98
CA PRO A 157 -15.77 -10.57 3.66
C PRO A 157 -16.79 -9.47 3.33
N ASN A 158 -16.49 -8.19 3.60
CA ASN A 158 -17.44 -7.07 3.53
C ASN A 158 -17.38 -6.36 2.16
N ILE A 159 -17.54 -7.12 1.09
CA ILE A 159 -17.39 -6.64 -0.30
C ILE A 159 -18.40 -5.56 -0.72
N GLN A 160 -19.49 -5.39 0.03
CA GLN A 160 -20.51 -4.37 -0.24
C GLN A 160 -20.13 -2.99 0.34
N ASN A 161 -19.12 -2.93 1.18
CA ASN A 161 -18.66 -1.67 1.75
C ASN A 161 -17.81 -0.91 0.72
N TYR A 162 -18.00 0.39 0.64
CA TYR A 162 -17.23 1.28 -0.23
C TYR A 162 -16.95 2.62 0.46
N PRO A 163 -15.93 3.36 0.01
CA PRO A 163 -15.68 4.71 0.53
C PRO A 163 -16.87 5.64 0.24
N ASP A 164 -17.20 6.49 1.21
CA ASP A 164 -18.30 7.47 1.11
C ASP A 164 -17.84 8.67 0.27
N ILE A 165 -17.95 8.51 -1.06
CA ILE A 165 -17.67 9.56 -2.04
C ILE A 165 -18.91 9.78 -2.92
N PRO A 166 -19.16 11.01 -3.43
CA PRO A 166 -20.32 11.31 -4.27
C PRO A 166 -20.12 10.75 -5.69
N PHE A 167 -20.37 9.43 -5.84
CA PHE A 167 -20.19 8.70 -7.11
C PHE A 167 -20.98 9.27 -8.28
N GLU A 168 -22.13 9.90 -8.00
CA GLU A 168 -22.96 10.56 -8.99
C GLU A 168 -22.27 11.75 -9.69
N ASN A 169 -21.20 12.26 -9.10
CA ASN A 169 -20.41 13.38 -9.62
C ASN A 169 -19.12 12.92 -10.35
N ILE A 170 -18.97 11.62 -10.60
CA ILE A 170 -17.84 11.06 -11.34
C ILE A 170 -18.28 10.85 -12.80
N ASN A 171 -17.69 11.63 -13.73
CA ASN A 171 -17.94 11.54 -15.17
C ASN A 171 -16.91 10.64 -15.86
#